data_e2f57fba10c377812fad244a0d0cb342
#
_entry.id   e2f57fba10c377812fad244a0d0cb342
#
_cell.length_a   1.000
_cell.length_b   1.000
_cell.length_c   1.000
_cell.angle_alpha   90.00
_cell.angle_beta   90.00
_cell.angle_gamma   90.00
#
_symmetry.space_group_name_H-M   'P 1'
#
loop_
_entity.id
_entity.type
_entity.pdbx_description
1 polymer ?
#
loop_
_entity_poly.entity_id
_entity_poly.type
_entity_poly.pdbx_seq_one_letter_code
_entity_poly.pdbx_strand_id
1 'polypeptide(L)'
;MVYSVRIPKKMFYKVKEMCKGYNSYRECIIREIEKKYNFPIYTSRKSHDMRINDDLLPKSINVIFYDEENEKLGELAKKLGKSKYEIIMSIFE
;
A
#
# COMPACT_ATOMS: atom_id res chain seq x y z
N MET A 1 -3.84 16.52 2.07
CA MET A 1 -3.67 16.07 0.68
C MET A 1 -3.48 14.57 0.62
N VAL A 2 -4.30 13.88 -0.17
CA VAL A 2 -4.18 12.42 -0.31
C VAL A 2 -3.07 12.07 -1.30
N TYR A 3 -2.49 10.90 -1.11
CA TYR A 3 -1.45 10.38 -2.00
C TYR A 3 -1.97 9.14 -2.70
N SER A 4 -1.93 9.14 -4.01
CA SER A 4 -2.43 8.06 -4.84
C SER A 4 -1.28 7.39 -5.58
N VAL A 5 -1.28 6.05 -5.56
CA VAL A 5 -0.27 5.25 -6.25
C VAL A 5 -0.94 4.23 -7.14
N ARG A 6 -0.47 4.14 -8.37
CA ARG A 6 -0.91 3.11 -9.30
C ARG A 6 0.14 1.99 -9.35
N ILE A 7 -0.30 0.78 -9.07
CA ILE A 7 0.58 -0.38 -9.06
C ILE A 7 0.79 -0.88 -10.50
N PRO A 8 2.05 -1.10 -10.94
CA PRO A 8 2.30 -1.62 -12.29
C PRO A 8 1.72 -3.00 -12.49
N LYS A 9 1.23 -3.27 -13.69
CA LYS A 9 0.64 -4.57 -14.05
C LYS A 9 1.56 -5.75 -13.74
N LYS A 10 2.85 -5.58 -13.95
CA LYS A 10 3.84 -6.64 -13.71
C LYS A 10 3.89 -7.10 -12.25
N MET A 11 3.37 -6.28 -11.34
CA MET A 11 3.36 -6.59 -9.90
C MET A 11 2.04 -7.19 -9.42
N PHE A 12 1.03 -7.27 -10.29
CA PHE A 12 -0.31 -7.66 -9.88
C PHE A 12 -0.38 -9.04 -9.23
N TYR A 13 0.34 -10.01 -9.75
CA TYR A 13 0.36 -11.36 -9.16
C TYR A 13 0.96 -11.36 -7.76
N LYS A 14 2.05 -10.63 -7.58
CA LYS A 14 2.69 -10.50 -6.26
C LYS A 14 1.78 -9.79 -5.28
N VAL A 15 1.14 -8.71 -5.74
CA VAL A 15 0.19 -7.96 -4.92
C VAL A 15 -0.98 -8.85 -4.51
N LYS A 16 -1.55 -9.57 -5.46
CA LYS A 16 -2.68 -10.46 -5.20
C LYS A 16 -2.32 -11.56 -4.19
N GLU A 17 -1.16 -12.17 -4.35
CA GLU A 17 -0.69 -13.21 -3.42
C GLU A 17 -0.44 -12.65 -2.02
N MET A 18 0.26 -11.53 -1.94
CA MET A 18 0.61 -10.90 -0.67
C MET A 18 -0.62 -10.40 0.08
N CYS A 19 -1.59 -9.88 -0.65
CA CYS A 19 -2.77 -9.25 -0.06
C CYS A 19 -3.92 -10.22 0.22
N LYS A 20 -3.71 -11.49 0.00
CA LYS A 20 -4.69 -12.51 0.31
C LYS A 20 -5.05 -12.47 1.79
N GLY A 21 -6.33 -12.36 2.09
CA GLY A 21 -6.79 -12.27 3.48
C GLY A 21 -6.95 -10.87 4.02
N TYR A 22 -6.49 -9.86 3.30
CA TYR A 22 -6.74 -8.47 3.68
C TYR A 22 -8.03 -7.96 3.05
N ASN A 23 -8.64 -6.96 3.68
CA ASN A 23 -9.91 -6.41 3.19
C ASN A 23 -9.73 -5.45 2.01
N SER A 24 -8.57 -4.83 1.88
CA SER A 24 -8.29 -3.91 0.78
C SER A 24 -6.80 -3.89 0.47
N TYR A 25 -6.46 -3.42 -0.72
CA TYR A 25 -5.06 -3.27 -1.12
C TYR A 25 -4.36 -2.21 -0.28
N ARG A 26 -5.07 -1.15 0.08
CA ARG A 26 -4.51 -0.10 0.95
C ARG A 26 -4.08 -0.69 2.29
N GLU A 27 -4.97 -1.42 2.94
CA GLU A 27 -4.66 -2.06 4.23
C GLU A 27 -3.47 -3.01 4.09
N CYS A 28 -3.49 -3.84 3.06
CA CYS A 28 -2.42 -4.80 2.79
C CYS A 28 -1.06 -4.11 2.67
N ILE A 29 -0.98 -3.13 1.79
CA ILE A 29 0.28 -2.44 1.51
C ILE A 29 0.80 -1.74 2.76
N ILE A 30 -0.07 -1.03 3.47
CA ILE A 30 0.31 -0.33 4.69
C ILE A 30 0.80 -1.31 5.75
N ARG A 31 0.06 -2.39 5.98
CA ARG A 31 0.45 -3.39 6.99
C ARG A 31 1.78 -4.06 6.64
N GLU A 32 2.02 -4.33 5.35
CA GLU A 32 3.27 -4.94 4.93
C GLU A 32 4.45 -3.98 5.08
N ILE A 33 4.24 -2.69 4.83
CA ILE A 33 5.26 -1.66 5.09
C ILE A 33 5.56 -1.60 6.58
N GLU A 34 4.54 -1.60 7.43
CA GLU A 34 4.70 -1.59 8.89
C GLU A 34 5.54 -2.77 9.37
N LYS A 35 5.29 -3.95 8.83
CA LYS A 35 6.04 -5.15 9.18
C LYS A 35 7.50 -5.06 8.74
N LYS A 36 7.73 -4.60 7.52
CA LYS A 36 9.07 -4.55 6.94
C LYS A 36 9.96 -3.53 7.63
N TYR A 37 9.41 -2.36 7.95
CA TYR A 37 10.19 -1.25 8.49
C TYR A 37 9.96 -0.99 9.97
N ASN A 38 9.04 -1.74 10.58
CA ASN A 38 8.65 -1.56 11.98
C ASN A 38 8.27 -0.10 12.29
N PHE A 39 7.39 0.44 11.46
CA PHE A 39 6.98 1.85 11.51
C PHE A 39 5.47 1.95 11.38
N PRO A 40 4.74 2.43 12.41
CA PRO A 40 3.27 2.49 12.36
C PRO A 40 2.77 3.56 11.38
N ILE A 41 1.89 3.16 10.47
CA ILE A 41 1.33 4.05 9.46
C ILE A 41 -0.20 3.97 9.42
N TYR A 42 -0.74 2.78 9.65
CA TYR A 42 -2.15 2.49 9.42
C TYR A 42 -3.08 3.32 10.30
N THR A 43 -4.12 3.87 9.67
CA THR A 43 -5.24 4.48 10.37
C THR A 43 -6.47 3.61 10.10
N SER A 44 -7.31 3.43 11.11
CA SER A 44 -8.53 2.63 10.97
C SER A 44 -9.66 3.39 10.30
N ARG A 45 -9.34 4.47 9.59
CA ARG A 45 -10.31 5.31 8.90
C ARG A 45 -11.03 4.52 7.81
N LYS A 46 -12.35 4.52 7.85
CA LYS A 46 -13.17 3.89 6.82
C LYS A 46 -13.07 4.69 5.53
N SER A 47 -12.95 4.00 4.42
CA SER A 47 -12.73 4.63 3.14
C SER A 47 -13.46 3.91 2.02
N HIS A 48 -13.36 4.48 0.83
CA HIS A 48 -13.85 3.88 -0.41
C HIS A 48 -12.79 2.92 -1.00
N ASP A 49 -12.17 2.12 -0.13
CA ASP A 49 -11.16 1.17 -0.56
C ASP A 49 -11.76 0.14 -1.51
N MET A 50 -11.01 -0.19 -2.54
CA MET A 50 -11.38 -1.25 -3.44
C MET A 50 -11.23 -2.59 -2.71
N ARG A 51 -12.30 -3.39 -2.69
CA ARG A 51 -12.24 -4.72 -2.11
C ARG A 51 -11.42 -5.66 -2.99
N ILE A 52 -10.68 -6.53 -2.34
CA ILE A 52 -9.89 -7.54 -3.04
C ILE A 52 -10.83 -8.64 -3.49
N ASN A 53 -10.82 -8.94 -4.79
CA ASN A 53 -11.56 -10.05 -5.36
C ASN A 53 -10.55 -11.15 -5.69
N ASP A 54 -10.57 -12.24 -4.94
CA ASP A 54 -9.62 -13.35 -5.09
C ASP A 54 -9.80 -14.12 -6.40
N ASP A 55 -10.97 -14.04 -7.01
CA ASP A 55 -11.29 -14.80 -8.21
C ASP A 55 -10.79 -14.16 -9.51
N LEU A 56 -10.53 -12.85 -9.48
CA LEU A 56 -10.17 -12.11 -10.68
C LEU A 56 -8.90 -11.29 -10.48
N LEU A 57 -8.07 -11.28 -11.52
CA LEU A 57 -6.94 -10.35 -11.56
C LEU A 57 -7.48 -8.98 -11.94
N PRO A 58 -7.25 -7.93 -11.14
CA PRO A 58 -7.80 -6.62 -11.43
C PRO A 58 -7.16 -6.00 -12.68
N LYS A 59 -7.93 -5.15 -13.36
CA LYS A 59 -7.43 -4.40 -14.53
C LYS A 59 -6.47 -3.29 -14.13
N SER A 60 -6.68 -2.73 -12.94
CA SER A 60 -5.81 -1.70 -12.39
C SER A 60 -5.90 -1.76 -10.86
N ILE A 61 -4.81 -1.40 -10.21
CA ILE A 61 -4.77 -1.29 -8.75
C ILE A 61 -4.29 0.11 -8.42
N ASN A 62 -5.20 0.93 -7.89
CA ASN A 62 -4.88 2.26 -7.40
C ASN A 62 -5.05 2.26 -5.88
N VAL A 63 -4.03 2.71 -5.18
CA VAL A 63 -4.04 2.76 -3.71
C VAL A 63 -4.01 4.22 -3.28
N ILE A 64 -4.97 4.60 -2.45
CA ILE A 64 -5.09 5.98 -1.97
C ILE A 64 -4.78 5.99 -0.48
N PHE A 65 -3.76 6.75 -0.10
CA PHE A 65 -3.39 6.94 1.30
C PHE A 65 -3.97 8.27 1.79
N TYR A 66 -4.54 8.25 2.99
CA TYR A 66 -5.08 9.46 3.59
C TYR A 66 -3.98 10.37 4.11
N ASP A 67 -4.34 11.59 4.47
CA ASP A 67 -3.38 12.60 4.89
C ASP A 67 -2.46 12.11 6.00
N GLU A 68 -3.01 11.49 7.04
CA GLU A 68 -2.24 10.98 8.16
C GLU A 68 -1.26 9.89 7.72
N GLU A 69 -1.73 9.00 6.85
CA GLU A 69 -0.91 7.92 6.31
C GLU A 69 0.18 8.45 5.39
N ASN A 70 -0.17 9.43 4.57
CA ASN A 70 0.78 10.07 3.68
C ASN A 70 1.89 10.79 4.47
N GLU A 71 1.55 11.48 5.55
CA GLU A 71 2.52 12.13 6.41
C GLU A 71 3.50 11.12 7.02
N LYS A 72 2.97 10.04 7.57
CA LYS A 72 3.81 8.99 8.17
C LYS A 72 4.70 8.29 7.14
N LEU A 73 4.14 8.05 5.96
CA LEU A 73 4.92 7.47 4.86
C LEU A 73 6.03 8.44 4.42
N GLY A 74 5.73 9.74 4.40
CA GLY A 74 6.72 10.76 4.11
C GLY A 74 7.84 10.81 5.15
N GLU A 75 7.50 10.67 6.43
CA GLU A 75 8.48 10.61 7.51
C GLU A 75 9.41 9.41 7.34
N LEU A 76 8.83 8.24 7.02
CA LEU A 76 9.61 7.04 6.77
C LEU A 76 10.52 7.20 5.55
N ALA A 77 10.01 7.78 4.48
CA ALA A 77 10.77 8.05 3.26
C ALA A 77 11.99 8.93 3.56
N LYS A 78 11.77 9.99 4.33
CA LYS A 78 12.83 10.90 4.74
C LYS A 78 13.88 10.19 5.59
N LYS A 79 13.42 9.36 6.53
CA LYS A 79 14.31 8.60 7.43
C LYS A 79 15.18 7.62 6.63
N LEU A 80 14.64 7.02 5.60
CA LEU A 80 15.35 6.02 4.79
C LEU A 80 16.09 6.60 3.59
N GLY A 81 15.87 7.86 3.27
CA GLY A 81 16.44 8.48 2.07
C GLY A 81 15.87 7.88 0.78
N LYS A 82 14.61 7.45 0.81
CA LYS A 82 13.93 6.84 -0.34
C LYS A 82 12.66 7.61 -0.66
N SER A 83 12.13 7.42 -1.87
CA SER A 83 10.83 7.98 -2.22
C SER A 83 9.72 7.09 -1.63
N LYS A 84 8.53 7.66 -1.48
CA LYS A 84 7.35 6.90 -1.04
C LYS A 84 7.08 5.72 -1.97
N TYR A 85 7.20 5.96 -3.28
CA TYR A 85 7.02 4.92 -4.29
C TYR A 85 8.00 3.77 -4.10
N GLU A 86 9.26 4.07 -3.87
CA GLU A 86 10.28 3.05 -3.62
C GLU A 86 9.96 2.19 -2.41
N ILE A 87 9.46 2.80 -1.33
CA ILE A 87 9.06 2.08 -0.13
C ILE A 87 7.90 1.14 -0.43
N ILE A 88 6.90 1.63 -1.17
CA ILE A 88 5.73 0.82 -1.54
C ILE A 88 6.17 -0.37 -2.41
N MET A 89 7.00 -0.12 -3.39
CA MET A 89 7.46 -1.19 -4.28
C MET A 89 8.37 -2.19 -3.57
N SER A 90 9.10 -1.77 -2.55
CA SER A 90 10.04 -2.63 -1.83
C SER A 90 9.37 -3.81 -1.13
N ILE A 91 8.09 -3.70 -0.78
CA ILE A 91 7.38 -4.80 -0.12
C ILE A 91 7.09 -5.96 -1.08
N PHE A 92 7.16 -5.71 -2.38
CA PHE A 92 6.89 -6.72 -3.41
C PHE A 92 8.16 -7.37 -3.97
N GLU A 93 9.30 -6.96 -3.49
CA GLU A 93 10.58 -7.50 -3.94
C GLU A 93 10.97 -8.81 -3.24
#